data_4e91622c890440fe20387954ead34716
#
_entry.id   4e91622c890440fe20387954ead34716
#
_cell.length_a   1.000
_cell.length_b   1.000
_cell.length_c   1.000
_cell.angle_alpha   90.00
_cell.angle_beta   90.00
_cell.angle_gamma   90.00
#
_symmetry.space_group_name_H-M   'P 1'
#
loop_
_entity.id
_entity.type
_entity.pdbx_description
1 polymer ?
#
loop_
_entity_poly.entity_id
_entity_poly.type
_entity_poly.pdbx_seq_one_letter_code
_entity_poly.pdbx_strand_id
1 'polypeptide(L)'
;MLSLSFRHPLDGYYQGTRFDRGGIVSSLRFNGQELCAEWFEQYNPCMHDAVCGPAEEFSPLFPASGRILKIGVGLLQDSDTPYDRFRLYPVLDSGTWEMKPLAAGAVFTHTLNGFYQYRKTVQVTGENTLEISHFLDAERPLEGEVYNHNFFTMGKLAVGPSRQVDFPFAPAGTWRSVYDSVRFAENGVRFSRSLAKGETVFSGDVHEAGKEGMPYDLSLREGPLSIHIQGDVPVTHAVLWANHRIACLEPYNVFSAMPGKPFSWTLRYTFTNSA
;
A
#
# COMPACT_ATOMS: atom_id res chain seq x y z
N MET A 1 -10.75 9.60 -18.33
CA MET A 1 -11.73 8.85 -17.51
C MET A 1 -11.00 7.71 -16.81
N LEU A 2 -11.28 7.52 -15.52
CA LEU A 2 -10.72 6.45 -14.69
C LEU A 2 -11.60 5.20 -14.74
N SER A 3 -11.01 4.02 -14.84
CA SER A 3 -11.71 2.73 -14.72
C SER A 3 -10.94 1.79 -13.81
N LEU A 4 -11.66 0.95 -13.05
CA LEU A 4 -11.14 0.15 -11.97
C LEU A 4 -11.79 -1.23 -11.95
N SER A 5 -10.98 -2.26 -11.69
CA SER A 5 -11.41 -3.64 -11.49
C SER A 5 -10.66 -4.25 -10.30
N PHE A 6 -11.31 -5.17 -9.59
CA PHE A 6 -10.79 -5.82 -8.39
C PHE A 6 -10.74 -7.32 -8.51
N ARG A 7 -9.91 -7.93 -7.68
CA ARG A 7 -9.98 -9.35 -7.32
C ARG A 7 -10.98 -9.54 -6.18
N HIS A 8 -11.70 -10.66 -6.20
CA HIS A 8 -12.49 -11.05 -5.06
C HIS A 8 -11.56 -11.61 -3.96
N PRO A 9 -11.74 -11.26 -2.67
CA PRO A 9 -10.84 -11.72 -1.61
C PRO A 9 -10.69 -13.24 -1.50
N LEU A 10 -11.67 -13.99 -2.01
CA LEU A 10 -11.71 -15.45 -1.98
C LEU A 10 -11.48 -16.12 -3.35
N ASP A 11 -11.02 -15.38 -4.37
CA ASP A 11 -10.77 -15.97 -5.71
C ASP A 11 -9.45 -16.75 -5.80
N GLY A 12 -8.64 -16.68 -4.74
CA GLY A 12 -7.36 -17.38 -4.67
C GLY A 12 -6.21 -16.67 -5.39
N TYR A 13 -6.44 -15.48 -5.94
CA TYR A 13 -5.39 -14.71 -6.61
C TYR A 13 -4.25 -14.37 -5.64
N TYR A 14 -4.55 -13.89 -4.42
CA TYR A 14 -3.56 -13.64 -3.40
C TYR A 14 -3.81 -14.49 -2.16
N GLN A 15 -2.85 -15.34 -1.82
CA GLN A 15 -2.86 -16.22 -0.65
C GLN A 15 -1.74 -15.89 0.33
N GLY A 16 -0.96 -14.84 0.06
CA GLY A 16 0.04 -14.32 0.98
C GLY A 16 -0.56 -13.86 2.31
N THR A 17 0.30 -13.71 3.31
CA THR A 17 -0.08 -13.30 4.67
C THR A 17 0.46 -11.92 5.04
N ARG A 18 0.97 -11.19 4.06
CA ARG A 18 1.51 -9.84 4.25
C ARG A 18 0.44 -8.77 4.10
N PHE A 19 -0.22 -8.71 2.96
CA PHE A 19 -1.17 -7.65 2.61
C PHE A 19 -2.62 -8.00 2.90
N ASP A 20 -3.44 -6.97 3.16
CA ASP A 20 -4.89 -7.05 3.15
C ASP A 20 -5.39 -7.64 1.82
N ARG A 21 -6.29 -8.61 1.92
CA ARG A 21 -6.88 -9.30 0.77
C ARG A 21 -8.07 -8.55 0.15
N GLY A 22 -8.60 -7.55 0.85
CA GLY A 22 -9.71 -6.73 0.36
C GLY A 22 -9.27 -5.68 -0.64
N GLY A 23 -9.95 -5.59 -1.78
CA GLY A 23 -9.74 -4.52 -2.75
C GLY A 23 -8.43 -4.60 -3.54
N ILE A 24 -7.84 -5.79 -3.68
CA ILE A 24 -6.68 -5.98 -4.56
C ILE A 24 -7.09 -5.60 -5.98
N VAL A 25 -6.36 -4.65 -6.54
CA VAL A 25 -6.62 -4.12 -7.89
C VAL A 25 -6.16 -5.10 -8.94
N SER A 26 -7.04 -5.46 -9.87
CA SER A 26 -6.68 -6.25 -11.06
C SER A 26 -6.41 -5.39 -12.29
N SER A 27 -6.98 -4.19 -12.36
CA SER A 27 -6.71 -3.18 -13.39
C SER A 27 -7.15 -1.81 -12.89
N LEU A 28 -6.30 -0.81 -13.08
CA LEU A 28 -6.63 0.60 -12.89
C LEU A 28 -6.13 1.36 -14.12
N ARG A 29 -7.05 1.94 -14.89
CA ARG A 29 -6.71 2.66 -16.11
C ARG A 29 -7.13 4.11 -16.02
N PHE A 30 -6.24 4.99 -16.43
CA PHE A 30 -6.52 6.41 -16.61
C PHE A 30 -6.28 6.80 -18.06
N ASN A 31 -7.33 7.32 -18.72
CA ASN A 31 -7.31 7.66 -20.16
C ASN A 31 -6.82 6.49 -21.05
N GLY A 32 -7.21 5.26 -20.73
CA GLY A 32 -6.82 4.05 -21.45
C GLY A 32 -5.46 3.46 -21.08
N GLN A 33 -4.61 4.19 -20.36
CA GLN A 33 -3.32 3.70 -19.88
C GLN A 33 -3.47 2.86 -18.61
N GLU A 34 -2.93 1.64 -18.61
CA GLU A 34 -2.88 0.77 -17.42
C GLU A 34 -1.83 1.28 -16.43
N LEU A 35 -2.23 1.45 -15.16
CA LEU A 35 -1.39 1.98 -14.09
C LEU A 35 -0.97 0.93 -13.06
N CYS A 36 -1.65 -0.21 -13.00
CA CYS A 36 -1.47 -1.25 -11.99
C CYS A 36 -1.27 -2.63 -12.62
N ALA A 37 -0.47 -2.73 -13.70
CA ALA A 37 -0.12 -4.01 -14.31
C ALA A 37 0.72 -4.89 -13.36
N GLU A 38 0.70 -6.20 -13.59
CA GLU A 38 1.58 -7.13 -12.88
C GLU A 38 3.05 -6.76 -13.12
N TRP A 39 3.75 -6.46 -12.03
CA TRP A 39 5.12 -5.98 -12.02
C TRP A 39 6.14 -7.08 -11.70
N PHE A 40 5.67 -8.22 -11.13
CA PHE A 40 6.49 -9.41 -10.83
C PHE A 40 6.77 -10.21 -12.11
N GLU A 41 7.90 -10.92 -12.14
CA GLU A 41 8.29 -11.72 -13.33
C GLU A 41 7.53 -13.04 -13.44
N GLN A 42 7.22 -13.65 -12.31
CA GLN A 42 6.45 -14.89 -12.23
C GLN A 42 5.37 -14.72 -11.17
N TYR A 43 4.15 -15.01 -11.55
CA TYR A 43 3.03 -15.00 -10.62
C TYR A 43 3.06 -16.26 -9.75
N ASN A 44 2.93 -16.05 -8.44
CA ASN A 44 2.69 -17.11 -7.46
C ASN A 44 1.74 -16.52 -6.40
N PRO A 45 0.53 -17.09 -6.19
CA PRO A 45 -0.43 -16.56 -5.23
C PRO A 45 0.09 -16.54 -3.78
N CYS A 46 1.03 -17.40 -3.44
CA CYS A 46 1.62 -17.45 -2.11
C CYS A 46 2.83 -16.51 -1.92
N MET A 47 3.26 -15.81 -2.96
CA MET A 47 4.33 -14.83 -2.86
C MET A 47 3.87 -13.63 -2.04
N HIS A 48 4.73 -13.14 -1.14
CA HIS A 48 4.39 -12.09 -0.18
C HIS A 48 3.92 -10.76 -0.81
N ASP A 49 4.29 -10.51 -2.05
CA ASP A 49 4.05 -9.25 -2.78
C ASP A 49 3.37 -9.44 -4.15
N ALA A 50 2.65 -10.56 -4.35
CA ALA A 50 1.89 -10.81 -5.59
C ALA A 50 0.59 -9.99 -5.65
N VAL A 51 0.69 -8.67 -5.47
CA VAL A 51 -0.42 -7.70 -5.48
C VAL A 51 -0.09 -6.53 -6.40
N CYS A 52 -1.10 -5.82 -6.85
CA CYS A 52 -1.00 -4.65 -7.71
C CYS A 52 -1.83 -3.49 -7.13
N GLY A 53 -1.46 -2.26 -7.48
CA GLY A 53 -2.13 -1.05 -7.01
C GLY A 53 -1.84 -0.73 -5.55
N PRO A 54 -2.64 0.12 -4.93
CA PRO A 54 -2.55 0.38 -3.50
C PRO A 54 -2.91 -0.87 -2.70
N ALA A 55 -2.01 -1.29 -1.83
CA ALA A 55 -2.21 -2.46 -0.96
C ALA A 55 -1.80 -2.13 0.47
N GLU A 56 -2.68 -2.41 1.42
CA GLU A 56 -2.40 -2.13 2.83
C GLU A 56 -1.67 -3.30 3.47
N GLU A 57 -0.61 -2.99 4.22
CA GLU A 57 -0.01 -3.91 5.17
C GLU A 57 -0.16 -3.36 6.57
N PHE A 58 -0.89 -4.09 7.42
CA PHE A 58 -0.95 -3.83 8.85
C PHE A 58 0.23 -4.50 9.56
N SER A 59 0.79 -3.84 10.57
CA SER A 59 1.76 -4.46 11.46
C SER A 59 1.19 -5.74 12.10
N PRO A 60 2.02 -6.74 12.41
CA PRO A 60 1.55 -7.92 13.15
C PRO A 60 1.19 -7.54 14.58
N LEU A 61 0.06 -8.05 15.06
CA LEU A 61 -0.36 -7.93 16.45
C LEU A 61 -0.29 -9.30 17.12
N PHE A 62 0.08 -9.34 18.40
CA PHE A 62 0.31 -10.58 19.13
C PHE A 62 -0.71 -10.75 20.27
N PRO A 63 -1.96 -11.21 19.97
CA PRO A 63 -3.05 -11.28 20.93
C PRO A 63 -2.86 -12.36 22.01
N ALA A 64 -2.06 -13.37 21.72
CA ALA A 64 -1.71 -14.46 22.64
C ALA A 64 -0.43 -15.15 22.15
N SER A 65 0.22 -15.92 23.03
CA SER A 65 1.38 -16.75 22.68
C SER A 65 1.08 -17.69 21.51
N GLY A 66 1.98 -17.77 20.56
CA GLY A 66 1.85 -18.63 19.39
C GLY A 66 0.88 -18.15 18.32
N ARG A 67 0.43 -16.88 18.39
CA ARG A 67 -0.56 -16.34 17.46
C ARG A 67 -0.19 -14.93 16.99
N ILE A 68 -0.36 -14.69 15.70
CA ILE A 68 -0.20 -13.39 15.05
C ILE A 68 -1.55 -13.00 14.45
N LEU A 69 -2.04 -11.82 14.79
CA LEU A 69 -3.20 -11.21 14.16
C LEU A 69 -2.74 -10.27 13.04
N LYS A 70 -3.24 -10.49 11.83
CA LYS A 70 -3.05 -9.62 10.68
C LYS A 70 -4.41 -9.13 10.19
N ILE A 71 -4.67 -7.84 10.31
CA ILE A 71 -5.92 -7.22 9.83
C ILE A 71 -6.00 -7.41 8.31
N GLY A 72 -7.18 -7.80 7.80
CA GLY A 72 -7.37 -8.11 6.39
C GLY A 72 -6.81 -9.46 5.92
N VAL A 73 -6.23 -10.27 6.82
CA VAL A 73 -5.71 -11.61 6.54
C VAL A 73 -6.32 -12.66 7.46
N GLY A 74 -6.28 -12.42 8.78
CA GLY A 74 -6.81 -13.33 9.79
C GLY A 74 -5.85 -13.59 10.95
N LEU A 75 -6.10 -14.67 11.67
CA LEU A 75 -5.26 -15.17 12.75
C LEU A 75 -4.29 -16.20 12.19
N LEU A 76 -3.00 -15.97 12.39
CA LEU A 76 -1.91 -16.78 11.88
C LEU A 76 -1.23 -17.52 13.02
N GLN A 77 -0.60 -18.65 12.70
CA GLN A 77 0.26 -19.36 13.62
C GLN A 77 1.62 -18.65 13.70
N ASP A 78 2.02 -18.26 14.90
CA ASP A 78 3.35 -17.73 15.16
C ASP A 78 4.40 -18.84 15.08
N SER A 79 5.64 -18.45 14.99
CA SER A 79 6.80 -19.33 14.95
C SER A 79 7.78 -18.95 16.07
N ASP A 80 8.70 -19.85 16.42
CA ASP A 80 9.75 -19.62 17.42
C ASP A 80 10.81 -18.59 16.97
N THR A 81 10.63 -17.99 15.80
CA THR A 81 11.53 -16.98 15.25
C THR A 81 10.81 -15.62 15.15
N PRO A 82 11.53 -14.50 15.16
CA PRO A 82 10.93 -13.17 14.96
C PRO A 82 10.04 -13.13 13.72
N TYR A 83 8.99 -12.32 13.76
CA TYR A 83 8.08 -12.12 12.63
C TYR A 83 8.87 -11.64 11.40
N ASP A 84 8.64 -12.31 10.28
CA ASP A 84 9.18 -11.94 8.98
C ASP A 84 8.02 -11.73 8.00
N ARG A 85 7.83 -10.49 7.54
CA ARG A 85 6.75 -10.13 6.58
C ARG A 85 6.85 -10.85 5.22
N PHE A 86 8.01 -11.39 4.89
CA PHE A 86 8.24 -12.09 3.63
C PHE A 86 7.91 -13.59 3.72
N ARG A 87 7.65 -14.10 4.93
CA ARG A 87 7.27 -15.48 5.16
C ARG A 87 5.78 -15.70 4.96
N LEU A 88 5.41 -16.85 4.43
CA LEU A 88 4.04 -17.34 4.45
C LEU A 88 3.79 -18.07 5.78
N TYR A 89 2.78 -17.62 6.52
CA TYR A 89 2.37 -18.19 7.80
C TYR A 89 1.14 -19.10 7.62
N PRO A 90 1.02 -20.23 8.36
CA PRO A 90 -0.22 -20.98 8.40
C PRO A 90 -1.37 -20.13 8.93
N VAL A 91 -2.50 -20.12 8.25
CA VAL A 91 -3.71 -19.40 8.66
C VAL A 91 -4.53 -20.31 9.58
N LEU A 92 -4.72 -19.90 10.83
CA LEU A 92 -5.53 -20.61 11.84
C LEU A 92 -7.01 -20.25 11.71
N ASP A 93 -7.31 -18.99 11.43
CA ASP A 93 -8.65 -18.47 11.19
C ASP A 93 -8.57 -17.35 10.17
N SER A 94 -9.19 -17.55 9.02
CA SER A 94 -9.23 -16.56 7.95
C SER A 94 -10.35 -15.53 8.10
N GLY A 95 -11.18 -15.63 9.15
CA GLY A 95 -12.39 -14.84 9.25
C GLY A 95 -13.37 -15.04 8.09
N THR A 96 -14.25 -14.08 7.92
CA THR A 96 -15.24 -14.06 6.83
C THR A 96 -15.09 -12.80 5.99
N TRP A 97 -15.24 -12.93 4.68
CA TRP A 97 -15.23 -11.85 3.73
C TRP A 97 -16.60 -11.63 3.11
N GLU A 98 -16.99 -10.37 3.01
CA GLU A 98 -18.12 -9.93 2.20
C GLU A 98 -17.64 -8.88 1.20
N MET A 99 -18.13 -8.95 -0.03
CA MET A 99 -17.92 -7.95 -1.07
C MET A 99 -19.26 -7.43 -1.57
N LYS A 100 -19.49 -6.13 -1.43
CA LYS A 100 -20.68 -5.45 -1.94
C LYS A 100 -20.28 -4.52 -3.08
N PRO A 101 -20.71 -4.77 -4.32
CA PRO A 101 -20.43 -3.88 -5.43
C PRO A 101 -21.12 -2.52 -5.25
N LEU A 102 -20.47 -1.46 -5.72
CA LEU A 102 -20.99 -0.10 -5.87
C LEU A 102 -21.04 0.26 -7.36
N ALA A 103 -21.69 1.36 -7.71
CA ALA A 103 -21.77 1.83 -9.09
C ALA A 103 -20.39 2.05 -9.75
N ALA A 104 -19.39 2.46 -8.98
CA ALA A 104 -18.02 2.72 -9.46
C ALA A 104 -16.94 2.20 -8.49
N GLY A 105 -17.16 1.03 -7.90
CA GLY A 105 -16.25 0.46 -6.91
C GLY A 105 -16.84 -0.72 -6.16
N ALA A 106 -16.33 -0.97 -4.95
CA ALA A 106 -16.85 -2.00 -4.05
C ALA A 106 -16.53 -1.68 -2.58
N VAL A 107 -17.34 -2.25 -1.69
CA VAL A 107 -17.08 -2.34 -0.25
C VAL A 107 -16.63 -3.76 0.06
N PHE A 108 -15.54 -3.90 0.77
CA PHE A 108 -14.99 -5.15 1.27
C PHE A 108 -15.11 -5.13 2.79
N THR A 109 -15.71 -6.16 3.38
CA THR A 109 -15.81 -6.29 4.84
C THR A 109 -15.15 -7.59 5.26
N HIS A 110 -14.21 -7.48 6.18
CA HIS A 110 -13.55 -8.62 6.81
C HIS A 110 -13.95 -8.66 8.29
N THR A 111 -14.54 -9.76 8.72
CA THR A 111 -14.91 -9.99 10.11
C THR A 111 -14.11 -11.15 10.68
N LEU A 112 -13.39 -10.88 11.75
CA LEU A 112 -12.72 -11.89 12.55
C LEU A 112 -13.29 -11.83 13.96
N ASN A 113 -14.19 -12.76 14.27
CA ASN A 113 -14.96 -12.79 15.51
C ASN A 113 -14.05 -12.74 16.76
N GLY A 114 -14.42 -11.92 17.72
CA GLY A 114 -13.66 -11.69 18.94
C GLY A 114 -12.46 -10.78 18.78
N PHE A 115 -12.24 -10.21 17.58
CA PHE A 115 -11.16 -9.28 17.29
C PHE A 115 -11.63 -8.00 16.64
N TYR A 116 -12.25 -8.04 15.45
CA TYR A 116 -12.64 -6.84 14.71
C TYR A 116 -13.62 -7.09 13.57
N GLN A 117 -14.25 -6.02 13.13
CA GLN A 117 -14.80 -5.87 11.79
C GLN A 117 -14.02 -4.75 11.07
N TYR A 118 -13.42 -5.07 9.95
CA TYR A 118 -12.71 -4.14 9.10
C TYR A 118 -13.44 -3.95 7.78
N ARG A 119 -13.73 -2.70 7.41
CA ARG A 119 -14.40 -2.34 6.18
C ARG A 119 -13.52 -1.41 5.36
N LYS A 120 -13.30 -1.78 4.10
CA LYS A 120 -12.59 -1.00 3.10
C LYS A 120 -13.52 -0.70 1.94
N THR A 121 -13.67 0.57 1.61
CA THR A 121 -14.41 1.03 0.44
C THR A 121 -13.42 1.54 -0.58
N VAL A 122 -13.47 1.02 -1.79
CA VAL A 122 -12.60 1.44 -2.90
C VAL A 122 -13.51 1.87 -4.05
N GLN A 123 -13.46 3.15 -4.42
CA GLN A 123 -14.38 3.68 -5.44
C GLN A 123 -13.76 4.82 -6.24
N VAL A 124 -14.20 4.93 -7.49
CA VAL A 124 -13.96 6.11 -8.33
C VAL A 124 -15.02 7.15 -8.00
N THR A 125 -14.59 8.32 -7.50
CA THR A 125 -15.46 9.40 -7.03
C THR A 125 -15.55 10.58 -8.00
N GLY A 126 -14.79 10.55 -9.09
CA GLY A 126 -14.76 11.57 -10.13
C GLY A 126 -14.16 11.05 -11.42
N GLU A 127 -13.95 11.91 -12.40
CA GLU A 127 -13.36 11.52 -13.70
C GLU A 127 -11.92 10.99 -13.57
N ASN A 128 -11.21 11.44 -12.53
CA ASN A 128 -9.80 11.19 -12.31
C ASN A 128 -9.43 10.92 -10.84
N THR A 129 -10.39 10.54 -10.01
CA THR A 129 -10.19 10.37 -8.56
C THR A 129 -10.60 8.98 -8.11
N LEU A 130 -9.66 8.28 -7.48
CA LEU A 130 -9.90 7.06 -6.72
C LEU A 130 -9.86 7.40 -5.23
N GLU A 131 -10.86 6.95 -4.47
CA GLU A 131 -10.91 7.09 -3.02
C GLU A 131 -10.93 5.72 -2.36
N ILE A 132 -10.12 5.55 -1.32
CA ILE A 132 -10.07 4.36 -0.49
C ILE A 132 -10.33 4.78 0.94
N SER A 133 -11.49 4.39 1.48
CA SER A 133 -11.87 4.67 2.86
C SER A 133 -11.81 3.39 3.69
N HIS A 134 -11.31 3.52 4.90
CA HIS A 134 -11.14 2.42 5.83
C HIS A 134 -11.89 2.69 7.13
N PHE A 135 -12.44 1.63 7.71
CA PHE A 135 -13.11 1.67 9.01
C PHE A 135 -12.81 0.38 9.75
N LEU A 136 -12.15 0.51 10.89
CA LEU A 136 -11.77 -0.60 11.77
C LEU A 136 -12.53 -0.48 13.09
N ASP A 137 -13.50 -1.35 13.31
CA ASP A 137 -14.22 -1.49 14.56
C ASP A 137 -13.67 -2.69 15.32
N ALA A 138 -13.16 -2.46 16.53
CA ALA A 138 -12.42 -3.44 17.30
C ALA A 138 -13.23 -3.95 18.51
N GLU A 139 -13.28 -5.27 18.70
CA GLU A 139 -13.88 -5.92 19.87
C GLU A 139 -12.91 -5.97 21.07
N ARG A 140 -11.64 -5.63 20.85
CA ARG A 140 -10.56 -5.50 21.84
C ARG A 140 -9.58 -4.43 21.40
N PRO A 141 -8.73 -3.88 22.27
CA PRO A 141 -7.74 -2.90 21.86
C PRO A 141 -6.83 -3.44 20.73
N LEU A 142 -6.75 -2.71 19.62
CA LEU A 142 -5.87 -2.99 18.49
C LEU A 142 -5.11 -1.71 18.16
N GLU A 143 -3.79 -1.76 18.32
CA GLU A 143 -2.91 -0.63 18.04
C GLU A 143 -1.71 -1.09 17.24
N GLY A 144 -1.30 -0.28 16.30
CA GLY A 144 -0.16 -0.62 15.45
C GLY A 144 0.04 0.38 14.32
N GLU A 145 0.77 -0.04 13.32
CA GLU A 145 1.00 0.72 12.11
C GLU A 145 0.31 0.07 10.91
N VAL A 146 -0.11 0.90 9.98
CA VAL A 146 -0.55 0.49 8.66
C VAL A 146 0.14 1.36 7.62
N TYR A 147 0.52 0.78 6.49
CA TYR A 147 1.03 1.54 5.37
C TYR A 147 0.42 1.07 4.06
N ASN A 148 0.39 1.97 3.09
CA ASN A 148 -0.02 1.67 1.74
C ASN A 148 1.21 1.45 0.87
N HIS A 149 1.38 0.22 0.40
CA HIS A 149 2.36 -0.08 -0.62
C HIS A 149 1.77 0.26 -1.99
N ASN A 150 2.24 1.34 -2.58
CA ASN A 150 1.67 1.90 -3.80
C ASN A 150 2.29 1.26 -5.05
N PHE A 151 1.80 0.07 -5.46
CA PHE A 151 2.29 -0.69 -6.60
C PHE A 151 1.76 -0.12 -7.94
N PHE A 152 2.23 1.08 -8.32
CA PHE A 152 1.89 1.69 -9.60
C PHE A 152 3.00 1.48 -10.62
N THR A 153 2.70 0.76 -11.71
CA THR A 153 3.64 0.57 -12.83
C THR A 153 3.73 1.79 -13.74
N MET A 154 2.69 2.65 -13.77
CA MET A 154 2.62 3.92 -14.50
C MET A 154 2.96 3.82 -16.00
N GLY A 155 2.80 2.63 -16.58
CA GLY A 155 3.13 2.37 -17.98
C GLY A 155 4.25 1.33 -18.12
N LYS A 156 4.84 1.28 -19.32
CA LYS A 156 5.81 0.23 -19.69
C LYS A 156 7.27 0.66 -19.54
N LEU A 157 7.55 1.87 -19.11
CA LEU A 157 8.91 2.39 -19.00
C LEU A 157 9.60 1.82 -17.76
N ALA A 158 10.87 1.50 -17.88
CA ALA A 158 11.71 1.15 -16.73
C ALA A 158 11.82 2.34 -15.75
N VAL A 159 11.87 2.05 -14.45
CA VAL A 159 12.13 3.08 -13.44
C VAL A 159 13.47 3.75 -13.71
N GLY A 160 13.45 5.07 -13.86
CA GLY A 160 14.62 5.86 -14.23
C GLY A 160 14.33 7.37 -14.15
N PRO A 161 15.08 8.22 -14.89
CA PRO A 161 15.02 9.69 -14.74
C PRO A 161 13.63 10.31 -14.99
N SER A 162 12.75 9.66 -15.73
CA SER A 162 11.37 10.10 -15.95
C SER A 162 10.46 9.86 -14.73
N ARG A 163 10.85 8.91 -13.85
CA ARG A 163 10.11 8.60 -12.62
C ARG A 163 10.54 9.54 -11.51
N GLN A 164 9.59 10.21 -10.89
CA GLN A 164 9.81 11.16 -9.81
C GLN A 164 8.86 10.87 -8.64
N VAL A 165 9.37 11.07 -7.44
CA VAL A 165 8.58 11.09 -6.21
C VAL A 165 8.71 12.49 -5.64
N ASP A 166 7.59 13.15 -5.37
CA ASP A 166 7.58 14.52 -4.85
C ASP A 166 6.84 14.59 -3.51
N PHE A 167 7.37 15.43 -2.64
CA PHE A 167 6.80 15.81 -1.35
C PHE A 167 6.56 17.33 -1.33
N PRO A 168 5.60 17.83 -0.53
CA PRO A 168 5.41 19.27 -0.34
C PRO A 168 6.48 19.91 0.56
N PHE A 169 7.52 19.16 0.94
CA PHE A 169 8.60 19.56 1.82
C PHE A 169 9.94 18.99 1.35
N ALA A 170 11.05 19.46 1.93
CA ALA A 170 12.35 18.86 1.73
C ALA A 170 12.47 17.55 2.51
N PRO A 171 12.54 16.38 1.83
CA PRO A 171 12.61 15.11 2.51
C PRO A 171 13.99 14.91 3.15
N ALA A 172 14.00 14.45 4.39
CA ALA A 172 15.17 13.90 5.07
C ALA A 172 15.01 12.39 5.18
N GLY A 173 16.11 11.66 5.08
CA GLY A 173 16.11 10.21 5.17
C GLY A 173 17.48 9.63 4.86
N THR A 174 17.54 8.31 4.92
CA THR A 174 18.76 7.56 4.59
C THR A 174 18.47 6.54 3.50
N TRP A 175 19.51 6.01 2.90
CA TRP A 175 19.43 4.84 2.02
C TRP A 175 19.97 3.64 2.77
N ARG A 176 19.35 2.47 2.58
CA ARG A 176 19.83 1.21 3.21
C ARG A 176 21.17 0.73 2.65
N SER A 177 21.57 1.26 1.51
CA SER A 177 22.85 1.01 0.86
C SER A 177 23.29 2.25 0.10
N VAL A 178 24.50 2.23 -0.46
CA VAL A 178 24.99 3.28 -1.35
C VAL A 178 24.47 3.00 -2.76
N TYR A 179 23.72 3.95 -3.32
CA TYR A 179 23.17 3.88 -4.67
C TYR A 179 23.69 5.05 -5.51
N ASP A 180 24.08 4.77 -6.75
CA ASP A 180 24.42 5.79 -7.75
C ASP A 180 23.23 6.15 -8.65
N SER A 181 22.16 5.35 -8.56
CA SER A 181 20.95 5.43 -9.38
C SER A 181 19.87 6.35 -8.83
N VAL A 182 19.94 6.73 -7.54
CA VAL A 182 18.88 7.46 -6.85
C VAL A 182 19.43 8.41 -5.80
N ARG A 183 18.74 9.54 -5.58
CA ARG A 183 19.10 10.51 -4.53
C ARG A 183 17.88 11.26 -4.01
N PHE A 184 17.98 11.76 -2.80
CA PHE A 184 17.10 12.83 -2.33
C PHE A 184 17.39 14.13 -3.07
N ALA A 185 16.35 14.87 -3.41
CA ALA A 185 16.37 16.18 -4.02
C ALA A 185 15.64 17.17 -3.11
N GLU A 186 15.63 18.46 -3.47
CA GLU A 186 15.04 19.52 -2.67
C GLU A 186 13.60 19.22 -2.21
N ASN A 187 12.79 18.61 -3.06
CA ASN A 187 11.37 18.32 -2.79
C ASN A 187 10.99 16.89 -3.14
N GLY A 188 11.90 15.93 -3.09
CA GLY A 188 11.53 14.57 -3.45
C GLY A 188 12.68 13.61 -3.67
N VAL A 189 12.41 12.56 -4.47
CA VAL A 189 13.40 11.57 -4.89
C VAL A 189 13.54 11.58 -6.41
N ARG A 190 14.75 11.50 -6.89
CA ARG A 190 15.11 11.52 -8.32
C ARG A 190 16.02 10.36 -8.66
N PHE A 191 15.69 9.69 -9.76
CA PHE A 191 16.55 8.66 -10.35
C PHE A 191 17.49 9.30 -11.37
N SER A 192 18.79 9.02 -11.27
CA SER A 192 19.83 9.57 -12.16
C SER A 192 20.01 8.73 -13.43
N ARG A 193 19.66 7.45 -13.38
CA ARG A 193 19.64 6.49 -14.48
C ARG A 193 18.55 5.47 -14.30
N SER A 194 18.26 4.68 -15.35
CA SER A 194 17.34 3.55 -15.22
C SER A 194 17.94 2.45 -14.34
N LEU A 195 17.06 1.82 -13.53
CA LEU A 195 17.42 0.66 -12.74
C LEU A 195 17.59 -0.56 -13.64
N ALA A 196 18.66 -1.29 -13.46
CA ALA A 196 18.91 -2.54 -14.17
C ALA A 196 18.01 -3.67 -13.65
N LYS A 197 17.80 -4.70 -14.47
CA LYS A 197 17.09 -5.92 -14.03
C LYS A 197 17.85 -6.55 -12.86
N GLY A 198 17.11 -6.86 -11.78
CA GLY A 198 17.67 -7.38 -10.54
C GLY A 198 18.21 -6.32 -9.58
N GLU A 199 18.31 -5.06 -10.02
CA GLU A 199 18.64 -3.95 -9.14
C GLU A 199 17.44 -3.53 -8.32
N THR A 200 17.66 -3.30 -7.02
CA THR A 200 16.65 -2.76 -6.10
C THR A 200 17.24 -1.59 -5.33
N VAL A 201 16.38 -0.61 -5.04
CA VAL A 201 16.68 0.55 -4.23
C VAL A 201 15.76 0.55 -3.03
N PHE A 202 16.28 0.82 -1.84
CA PHE A 202 15.51 0.85 -0.62
C PHE A 202 15.99 1.97 0.30
N SER A 203 15.07 2.89 0.64
CA SER A 203 15.37 3.91 1.64
C SER A 203 15.24 3.35 3.06
N GLY A 204 15.85 4.02 4.02
CA GLY A 204 15.37 4.05 5.39
C GLY A 204 14.15 4.95 5.50
N ASP A 205 13.82 5.36 6.72
CA ASP A 205 12.68 6.23 6.97
C ASP A 205 12.88 7.60 6.33
N VAL A 206 11.88 8.04 5.58
CA VAL A 206 11.81 9.35 4.96
C VAL A 206 10.79 10.18 5.74
N HIS A 207 11.15 11.39 6.11
CA HIS A 207 10.32 12.32 6.90
C HIS A 207 10.60 13.77 6.49
N GLU A 208 9.79 14.71 6.99
CA GLU A 208 10.09 16.13 6.87
C GLU A 208 11.20 16.51 7.84
N ALA A 209 12.24 17.19 7.37
CA ALA A 209 13.41 17.54 8.18
C ALA A 209 13.02 18.36 9.44
N GLY A 210 13.41 17.87 10.63
CA GLY A 210 13.17 18.56 11.91
C GLY A 210 11.74 18.48 12.44
N LYS A 211 10.89 17.60 11.88
CA LYS A 211 9.52 17.36 12.37
C LYS A 211 9.31 15.90 12.76
N GLU A 212 8.39 15.69 13.71
CA GLU A 212 7.83 14.37 13.99
C GLU A 212 6.61 14.17 13.07
N GLY A 213 6.69 13.16 12.19
CA GLY A 213 5.68 12.89 11.18
C GLY A 213 5.75 13.84 9.98
N MET A 214 4.83 13.63 9.05
CA MET A 214 4.70 14.41 7.84
C MET A 214 3.26 14.39 7.35
N PRO A 215 2.81 15.37 6.53
CA PRO A 215 1.50 15.30 5.89
C PRO A 215 1.45 14.09 4.96
N TYR A 216 0.30 13.44 4.88
CA TYR A 216 0.04 12.44 3.85
C TYR A 216 -0.32 13.17 2.55
N ASP A 217 0.69 13.73 1.92
CA ASP A 217 0.58 14.50 0.68
C ASP A 217 1.85 14.24 -0.14
N LEU A 218 1.70 13.50 -1.23
CA LEU A 218 2.83 13.08 -2.04
C LEU A 218 2.39 12.83 -3.49
N SER A 219 3.34 12.85 -4.41
CA SER A 219 3.05 12.58 -5.81
C SER A 219 4.06 11.60 -6.42
N LEU A 220 3.53 10.72 -7.27
CA LEU A 220 4.32 9.90 -8.19
C LEU A 220 4.15 10.46 -9.60
N ARG A 221 5.24 10.69 -10.32
CA ARG A 221 5.20 11.19 -11.69
C ARG A 221 6.00 10.32 -12.64
N GLU A 222 5.48 10.17 -13.88
CA GLU A 222 6.15 9.52 -14.99
C GLU A 222 5.84 10.30 -16.27
N GLY A 223 6.79 11.10 -16.75
CA GLY A 223 6.53 12.01 -17.86
C GLY A 223 5.34 12.94 -17.59
N PRO A 224 4.30 12.96 -18.46
CA PRO A 224 3.12 13.81 -18.25
C PRO A 224 2.17 13.27 -17.17
N LEU A 225 2.24 11.99 -16.84
CA LEU A 225 1.35 11.35 -15.87
C LEU A 225 1.76 11.67 -14.44
N SER A 226 0.81 12.11 -13.62
CA SER A 226 0.97 12.30 -12.19
C SER A 226 -0.13 11.61 -11.41
N ILE A 227 0.24 11.00 -10.29
CA ILE A 227 -0.66 10.45 -9.28
C ILE A 227 -0.40 11.23 -8.00
N HIS A 228 -1.33 12.09 -7.61
CA HIS A 228 -1.28 12.80 -6.34
C HIS A 228 -2.03 12.01 -5.29
N ILE A 229 -1.39 11.71 -4.15
CA ILE A 229 -1.90 10.85 -3.09
C ILE A 229 -2.00 11.66 -1.81
N GLN A 230 -3.22 11.76 -1.27
CA GLN A 230 -3.51 12.49 -0.05
C GLN A 230 -4.24 11.58 0.95
N GLY A 231 -3.90 11.71 2.23
CA GLY A 231 -4.59 11.06 3.34
C GLY A 231 -5.10 12.07 4.35
N ASP A 232 -6.15 11.71 5.08
CA ASP A 232 -6.77 12.54 6.12
C ASP A 232 -6.14 12.35 7.51
N VAL A 233 -5.19 11.42 7.65
CA VAL A 233 -4.38 11.20 8.85
C VAL A 233 -2.91 11.45 8.52
N PRO A 234 -2.14 12.04 9.45
CA PRO A 234 -0.70 12.25 9.26
C PRO A 234 0.02 10.90 9.24
N VAL A 235 1.15 10.85 8.52
CA VAL A 235 2.06 9.71 8.49
C VAL A 235 3.25 9.96 9.42
N THR A 236 3.75 8.91 10.02
CA THR A 236 4.94 8.97 10.89
C THR A 236 6.20 9.07 10.05
N HIS A 237 6.28 8.32 8.98
CA HIS A 237 7.39 8.28 8.03
C HIS A 237 6.92 7.64 6.73
N ALA A 238 7.76 7.67 5.72
CA ALA A 238 7.57 6.90 4.50
C ALA A 238 8.81 6.10 4.16
N VAL A 239 8.65 5.03 3.40
CA VAL A 239 9.75 4.24 2.84
C VAL A 239 9.60 4.23 1.32
N LEU A 240 10.70 4.35 0.60
CA LEU A 240 10.76 4.15 -0.84
C LEU A 240 11.41 2.80 -1.14
N TRP A 241 10.69 1.96 -1.88
CA TRP A 241 11.25 0.77 -2.50
C TRP A 241 11.07 0.86 -4.02
N ALA A 242 12.11 0.49 -4.76
CA ALA A 242 12.02 0.45 -6.22
C ALA A 242 12.85 -0.69 -6.82
N ASN A 243 12.39 -1.20 -7.95
CA ASN A 243 13.13 -2.06 -8.86
C ASN A 243 13.02 -1.52 -10.30
N HIS A 244 13.53 -2.25 -11.28
CA HIS A 244 13.50 -1.82 -12.69
C HIS A 244 12.09 -1.62 -13.27
N ARG A 245 11.01 -2.12 -12.64
CA ARG A 245 9.63 -2.05 -13.13
C ARG A 245 8.76 -1.07 -12.36
N ILE A 246 9.03 -0.87 -11.07
CA ILE A 246 8.13 -0.17 -10.19
C ILE A 246 8.89 0.64 -9.14
N ALA A 247 8.36 1.79 -8.78
CA ALA A 247 8.81 2.58 -7.65
C ALA A 247 7.62 2.80 -6.72
N CYS A 248 7.72 2.29 -5.52
CA CYS A 248 6.67 2.30 -4.51
C CYS A 248 7.07 3.23 -3.38
N LEU A 249 6.19 4.18 -3.07
CA LEU A 249 6.28 4.95 -1.85
C LEU A 249 5.30 4.36 -0.84
N GLU A 250 5.80 4.09 0.35
CA GLU A 250 5.12 3.38 1.43
C GLU A 250 4.94 4.32 2.64
N PRO A 251 3.90 5.16 2.69
CA PRO A 251 3.62 6.02 3.84
C PRO A 251 3.01 5.21 4.98
N TYR A 252 3.54 5.40 6.19
CA TYR A 252 3.16 4.71 7.42
C TYR A 252 2.34 5.63 8.31
N ASN A 253 1.21 5.14 8.81
CA ASN A 253 0.43 5.81 9.84
C ASN A 253 0.10 4.86 11.00
N VAL A 254 -0.04 5.42 12.19
CA VAL A 254 -0.44 4.70 13.39
C VAL A 254 -1.96 4.60 13.43
N PHE A 255 -2.47 3.43 13.79
CA PHE A 255 -3.88 3.23 14.10
C PHE A 255 -4.07 2.80 15.57
N SER A 256 -5.18 3.22 16.15
CA SER A 256 -5.64 2.78 17.45
C SER A 256 -7.16 2.64 17.43
N ALA A 257 -7.64 1.39 17.51
CA ALA A 257 -9.06 1.07 17.55
C ALA A 257 -9.37 0.37 18.90
N MET A 258 -10.39 0.87 19.60
CA MET A 258 -10.82 0.36 20.90
C MET A 258 -12.29 -0.05 20.82
N PRO A 259 -12.77 -0.95 21.70
CA PRO A 259 -14.20 -1.24 21.81
C PRO A 259 -15.02 0.04 21.95
N GLY A 260 -15.94 0.27 21.01
CA GLY A 260 -16.77 1.48 20.95
C GLY A 260 -16.06 2.76 20.48
N LYS A 261 -14.79 2.68 20.06
CA LYS A 261 -14.03 3.78 19.46
C LYS A 261 -13.32 3.27 18.19
N PRO A 262 -14.02 3.16 17.07
CA PRO A 262 -13.42 2.70 15.81
C PRO A 262 -12.39 3.70 15.29
N PHE A 263 -11.45 3.19 14.50
CA PHE A 263 -10.49 4.00 13.77
C PHE A 263 -10.88 4.05 12.29
N SER A 264 -10.80 5.24 11.68
CA SER A 264 -11.08 5.41 10.26
C SER A 264 -10.07 6.36 9.62
N TRP A 265 -9.76 6.10 8.35
CA TRP A 265 -8.93 6.98 7.54
C TRP A 265 -9.31 6.84 6.07
N THR A 266 -8.97 7.85 5.30
CA THR A 266 -9.29 7.91 3.87
C THR A 266 -8.07 8.35 3.07
N LEU A 267 -7.86 7.69 1.94
CA LEU A 267 -6.84 8.03 0.96
C LEU A 267 -7.52 8.47 -0.33
N ARG A 268 -6.98 9.51 -0.95
CA ARG A 268 -7.44 10.02 -2.24
C ARG A 268 -6.28 10.03 -3.22
N TYR A 269 -6.50 9.39 -4.36
CA TYR A 269 -5.56 9.34 -5.48
C TYR A 269 -6.16 10.17 -6.62
N THR A 270 -5.49 11.25 -7.00
CA THR A 270 -5.89 12.10 -8.12
C THR A 270 -4.92 11.92 -9.28
N PHE A 271 -5.45 11.50 -10.43
CA PHE A 271 -4.67 11.20 -11.64
C PHE A 271 -4.75 12.38 -12.60
N THR A 272 -3.61 12.84 -13.10
CA THR A 272 -3.55 13.94 -14.07
C THR A 272 -2.54 13.63 -15.17
N ASN A 273 -2.82 14.15 -16.38
CA ASN A 273 -1.84 14.25 -17.46
C ASN A 273 -1.61 15.73 -17.73
N SER A 274 -0.37 16.19 -17.57
CA SER A 274 0.03 17.50 -18.08
C SER A 274 0.07 17.46 -19.63
N ALA A 275 -0.43 18.51 -20.22
CA ALA A 275 -0.41 18.69 -21.67
C ALA A 275 1.02 18.79 -22.22
#